data_cf340a450f5ec5650d71821bba061578
#
_entry.id   cf340a450f5ec5650d71821bba061578
#
_cell.length_a   1.000
_cell.length_b   1.000
_cell.length_c   1.000
_cell.angle_alpha   90.00
_cell.angle_beta   90.00
_cell.angle_gamma   90.00
#
_symmetry.space_group_name_H-M   'P 1'
#
loop_
_entity.id
_entity.type
_entity.pdbx_description
1 polymer ?
#
loop_
_entity_poly.entity_id
_entity_poly.type
_entity_poly.pdbx_seq_one_letter_code
_entity_poly.pdbx_strand_id
1 'polypeptide(L)'
;MAKINDQYDIGAAFEVIENELIASIIRNFQSHKQEEVDEQKKWSMWQTEMLKSLEKFKYDNQKKYGKQFKDINKKIEALISMAKSEGGMDQEKRILEAIKKGFPAKRITKGGTAEFFKINDRKLEALVRATISDIQKAEAAVLRMANDQYRKIIYNAQVYANTGAGTYEKAVDMATKDFLSAGLNCIEYANGARHTLADYADMAIRTASKRAYLQGEGEKRQEWGMHLVIMNRRGDNPCPKCIPFVGKIMIDDVWSGGSSKDGNYPLMSSAVAAGLYHPRCKDFHTTYFPGITKADPKYSKQEIDDIEVQAQQEARHQYAERQEKRFGRLADFSLNPENQQRYGQKQKEWKTVVVDLSAGESANIENLRNGNNKVSLSYIDTETYRRKFNQITSNTSVNDALRKYSKAMLTHRNGTDGEDLYIISAKTGKRLFSKTTGINELGVELNKDEIQSIKQLAKDEGVIAIHNHPTNLLPTGSDFVSAGARGYDFGLVATHDGRVFWYKSGSKPFRSEYFNKTVDKYVSEPYNYDIEKAQIKTLSEFKKEFGIEWKELK
;
A
#
# COMPACT_ATOMS: atom_id res chain seq x y z
N MET A 1 -5.22 -25.36 2.50
CA MET A 1 -4.35 -24.15 2.48
C MET A 1 -4.76 -23.06 3.48
N ALA A 2 -6.03 -22.82 3.76
CA ALA A 2 -6.45 -21.79 4.71
C ALA A 2 -5.91 -21.99 6.14
N LYS A 3 -5.73 -23.23 6.60
CA LYS A 3 -5.36 -23.54 7.99
C LYS A 3 -3.90 -23.27 8.37
N ILE A 4 -2.96 -23.23 7.44
CA ILE A 4 -1.54 -22.96 7.75
C ILE A 4 -1.28 -21.47 7.94
N ASN A 5 -2.03 -20.61 7.25
CA ASN A 5 -1.84 -19.15 7.31
C ASN A 5 -2.45 -18.50 8.56
N ASP A 6 -3.40 -19.16 9.26
CA ASP A 6 -4.10 -18.56 10.41
C ASP A 6 -3.39 -18.80 11.75
N GLN A 7 -2.42 -19.71 11.84
CA GLN A 7 -1.82 -20.09 13.12
C GLN A 7 -0.64 -19.22 13.57
N TYR A 8 0.05 -18.53 12.66
CA TYR A 8 1.15 -17.64 13.02
C TYR A 8 1.47 -16.67 11.89
N ASP A 9 1.18 -15.40 12.11
CA ASP A 9 1.55 -14.33 11.18
C ASP A 9 3.01 -13.91 11.41
N ILE A 10 3.91 -14.49 10.61
CA ILE A 10 5.34 -14.19 10.69
C ILE A 10 5.63 -12.76 10.23
N GLY A 11 4.87 -12.24 9.26
CA GLY A 11 4.98 -10.85 8.83
C GLY A 11 4.72 -9.89 10.00
N ALA A 12 3.64 -10.14 10.76
CA ALA A 12 3.33 -9.36 11.96
C ALA A 12 4.43 -9.45 13.03
N ALA A 13 5.06 -10.62 13.21
CA ALA A 13 6.18 -10.76 14.14
C ALA A 13 7.39 -9.89 13.76
N PHE A 14 7.71 -9.79 12.48
CA PHE A 14 8.76 -8.90 12.00
C PHE A 14 8.34 -7.43 12.06
N GLU A 15 7.07 -7.11 11.78
CA GLU A 15 6.54 -5.74 11.91
C GLU A 15 6.65 -5.21 13.35
N VAL A 16 6.40 -6.06 14.35
CA VAL A 16 6.62 -5.71 15.77
C VAL A 16 8.08 -5.35 16.02
N ILE A 17 9.03 -6.11 15.48
CA ILE A 17 10.46 -5.82 15.63
C ILE A 17 10.83 -4.50 14.93
N GLU A 18 10.33 -4.25 13.73
CA GLU A 18 10.56 -3.00 13.00
C GLU A 18 10.02 -1.79 13.75
N ASN A 19 8.80 -1.87 14.27
CA ASN A 19 8.19 -0.80 15.08
C ASN A 19 8.95 -0.57 16.39
N GLU A 20 9.41 -1.61 17.05
CA GLU A 20 10.25 -1.51 18.26
C GLU A 20 11.63 -0.89 17.97
N LEU A 21 12.24 -1.18 16.82
CA LEU A 21 13.48 -0.53 16.39
C LEU A 21 13.27 0.97 16.19
N ILE A 22 12.17 1.36 15.51
CA ILE A 22 11.79 2.76 15.32
C ILE A 22 11.55 3.44 16.68
N ALA A 23 10.73 2.83 17.54
CA ALA A 23 10.45 3.33 18.88
C ALA A 23 11.72 3.50 19.71
N SER A 24 12.64 2.55 19.63
CA SER A 24 13.94 2.60 20.35
C SER A 24 14.82 3.77 19.88
N ILE A 25 14.85 4.04 18.56
CA ILE A 25 15.54 5.23 18.02
C ILE A 25 14.95 6.49 18.63
N ILE A 26 13.64 6.66 18.59
CA ILE A 26 12.96 7.87 19.08
C ILE A 26 13.13 8.03 20.60
N ARG A 27 12.98 6.96 21.39
CA ARG A 27 13.22 7.01 22.84
C ARG A 27 14.64 7.48 23.20
N ASN A 28 15.66 7.06 22.45
CA ASN A 28 17.02 7.54 22.65
C ASN A 28 17.12 9.05 22.41
N PHE A 29 16.48 9.59 21.37
CA PHE A 29 16.46 11.03 21.14
C PHE A 29 15.66 11.79 22.22
N GLN A 30 14.57 11.22 22.73
CA GLN A 30 13.78 11.81 23.81
C GLN A 30 14.54 11.87 25.14
N SER A 31 15.31 10.84 25.50
CA SER A 31 16.08 10.83 26.74
C SER A 31 17.18 11.90 26.74
N HIS A 32 17.85 12.08 25.62
CA HIS A 32 18.89 13.12 25.50
C HIS A 32 18.34 14.55 25.46
N LYS A 33 17.06 14.74 25.15
CA LYS A 33 16.39 16.03 25.28
C LYS A 33 16.35 16.52 26.72
N GLN A 34 16.03 15.64 27.67
CA GLN A 34 15.99 16.01 29.12
C GLN A 34 17.37 16.43 29.61
N GLU A 35 18.41 15.68 29.22
CA GLU A 35 19.78 16.01 29.58
C GLU A 35 20.23 17.37 29.01
N GLU A 36 19.81 17.73 27.80
CA GLU A 36 20.17 19.01 27.16
C GLU A 36 19.50 20.21 27.86
N VAL A 37 18.25 20.08 28.28
CA VAL A 37 17.52 21.13 29.02
C VAL A 37 18.15 21.36 30.38
N ASP A 38 18.58 20.29 31.05
CA ASP A 38 19.10 20.37 32.42
C ASP A 38 20.57 20.89 32.48
N GLU A 39 21.38 20.68 31.43
CA GLU A 39 22.81 20.95 31.45
C GLU A 39 23.25 22.07 30.50
N GLN A 40 22.39 22.72 29.73
CA GLN A 40 22.70 23.77 28.73
C GLN A 40 23.85 23.38 27.77
N LYS A 41 23.89 22.11 27.37
CA LYS A 41 24.96 21.55 26.51
C LYS A 41 24.91 22.15 25.09
N LYS A 42 26.11 22.38 24.52
CA LYS A 42 26.26 22.82 23.14
C LYS A 42 25.96 21.67 22.17
N TRP A 43 25.38 21.95 21.01
CA TRP A 43 25.09 20.96 19.94
C TRP A 43 26.25 20.06 19.57
N SER A 44 27.49 20.53 19.63
CA SER A 44 28.70 19.72 19.37
C SER A 44 28.93 18.61 20.42
N MET A 45 28.60 18.89 21.68
CA MET A 45 28.67 17.88 22.76
C MET A 45 27.54 16.87 22.61
N TRP A 46 26.32 17.34 22.34
CA TRP A 46 25.19 16.49 22.06
C TRP A 46 25.48 15.48 20.96
N GLN A 47 26.03 15.90 19.81
CA GLN A 47 26.38 14.99 18.71
C GLN A 47 27.36 13.88 19.17
N THR A 48 28.36 14.23 19.99
CA THR A 48 29.31 13.25 20.51
C THR A 48 28.66 12.22 21.43
N GLU A 49 27.73 12.64 22.26
CA GLU A 49 26.96 11.75 23.15
C GLU A 49 26.00 10.86 22.40
N MET A 50 25.29 11.41 21.40
CA MET A 50 24.44 10.62 20.52
C MET A 50 25.19 9.54 19.75
N LEU A 51 26.44 9.82 19.31
CA LEU A 51 27.26 8.80 18.65
C LEU A 51 27.73 7.71 19.62
N LYS A 52 28.02 8.05 20.90
CA LYS A 52 28.26 7.02 21.94
C LYS A 52 27.03 6.17 22.21
N SER A 53 25.87 6.80 22.30
CA SER A 53 24.58 6.11 22.47
C SER A 53 24.25 5.19 21.28
N LEU A 54 24.68 5.53 20.07
CA LEU A 54 24.54 4.68 18.89
C LEU A 54 25.29 3.35 19.05
N GLU A 55 26.49 3.33 19.61
CA GLU A 55 27.23 2.07 19.80
C GLU A 55 26.54 1.14 20.81
N LYS A 56 26.01 1.71 21.90
CA LYS A 56 25.14 0.95 22.83
C LYS A 56 23.88 0.44 22.15
N PHE A 57 23.20 1.29 21.40
CA PHE A 57 22.00 0.94 20.63
C PHE A 57 22.24 -0.26 19.70
N LYS A 58 23.36 -0.27 18.95
CA LYS A 58 23.74 -1.39 18.08
C LYS A 58 23.90 -2.68 18.86
N TYR A 59 24.67 -2.64 19.95
CA TYR A 59 24.93 -3.82 20.76
C TYR A 59 23.64 -4.39 21.37
N ASP A 60 22.82 -3.55 21.96
CA ASP A 60 21.56 -3.95 22.62
C ASP A 60 20.57 -4.54 21.63
N ASN A 61 20.42 -3.93 20.45
CA ASN A 61 19.53 -4.43 19.40
C ASN A 61 20.03 -5.75 18.81
N GLN A 62 21.30 -5.90 18.56
CA GLN A 62 21.85 -7.16 18.05
C GLN A 62 21.64 -8.30 19.04
N LYS A 63 21.83 -8.05 20.33
CA LYS A 63 21.60 -9.02 21.40
C LYS A 63 20.12 -9.37 21.54
N LYS A 64 19.25 -8.36 21.59
CA LYS A 64 17.78 -8.53 21.77
C LYS A 64 17.18 -9.25 20.58
N TYR A 65 17.36 -8.74 19.38
CA TYR A 65 16.68 -9.23 18.18
C TYR A 65 17.34 -10.47 17.59
N GLY A 66 18.65 -10.65 17.76
CA GLY A 66 19.34 -11.85 17.30
C GLY A 66 18.78 -13.15 17.90
N LYS A 67 18.27 -13.11 19.14
CA LYS A 67 17.55 -14.26 19.72
C LYS A 67 16.15 -14.42 19.12
N GLN A 68 15.40 -13.32 18.99
CA GLN A 68 14.05 -13.35 18.44
C GLN A 68 14.06 -13.83 16.97
N PHE A 69 15.00 -13.39 16.16
CA PHE A 69 15.17 -13.85 14.78
C PHE A 69 15.42 -15.35 14.71
N LYS A 70 16.28 -15.91 15.59
CA LYS A 70 16.52 -17.36 15.64
C LYS A 70 15.23 -18.14 15.94
N ASP A 71 14.40 -17.64 16.84
CA ASP A 71 13.14 -18.30 17.21
C ASP A 71 12.10 -18.20 16.09
N ILE A 72 12.04 -17.05 15.40
CA ILE A 72 11.20 -16.87 14.20
C ILE A 72 11.66 -17.81 13.09
N ASN A 73 12.96 -17.89 12.82
CA ASN A 73 13.51 -18.75 11.76
C ASN A 73 13.20 -20.23 11.97
N LYS A 74 13.22 -20.72 13.23
CA LYS A 74 12.78 -22.09 13.55
C LYS A 74 11.29 -22.31 13.22
N LYS A 75 10.44 -21.31 13.49
CA LYS A 75 9.03 -21.38 13.14
C LYS A 75 8.80 -21.39 11.63
N ILE A 76 9.58 -20.61 10.87
CA ILE A 76 9.55 -20.61 9.41
C ILE A 76 9.90 -22.00 8.87
N GLU A 77 10.96 -22.61 9.36
CA GLU A 77 11.36 -23.96 8.98
C GLU A 77 10.25 -24.99 9.25
N ALA A 78 9.64 -24.93 10.44
CA ALA A 78 8.53 -25.80 10.80
C ALA A 78 7.31 -25.59 9.87
N LEU A 79 6.94 -24.35 9.56
CA LEU A 79 5.82 -24.05 8.67
C LEU A 79 6.03 -24.57 7.25
N ILE A 80 7.23 -24.40 6.69
CA ILE A 80 7.55 -24.93 5.34
C ILE A 80 7.49 -26.46 5.33
N SER A 81 8.01 -27.11 6.37
CA SER A 81 7.99 -28.57 6.49
C SER A 81 6.55 -29.10 6.68
N MET A 82 5.72 -28.44 7.48
CA MET A 82 4.31 -28.78 7.65
C MET A 82 3.54 -28.65 6.33
N ALA A 83 3.80 -27.58 5.56
CA ALA A 83 3.15 -27.37 4.27
C ALA A 83 3.41 -28.53 3.28
N LYS A 84 4.64 -29.07 3.24
CA LYS A 84 4.96 -30.27 2.43
C LYS A 84 4.14 -31.46 2.88
N SER A 85 4.10 -31.74 4.16
CA SER A 85 3.34 -32.87 4.73
C SER A 85 1.85 -32.78 4.41
N GLU A 86 1.26 -31.59 4.59
CA GLU A 86 -0.15 -31.32 4.31
C GLU A 86 -0.47 -31.52 2.82
N GLY A 87 0.36 -31.01 1.92
CA GLY A 87 0.21 -31.23 0.46
C GLY A 87 0.20 -32.71 0.09
N GLY A 88 1.11 -33.49 0.68
CA GLY A 88 1.14 -34.94 0.49
C GLY A 88 -0.12 -35.66 0.98
N MET A 89 -0.62 -35.31 2.18
CA MET A 89 -1.84 -35.90 2.73
C MET A 89 -3.09 -35.54 1.92
N ASP A 90 -3.21 -34.28 1.51
CA ASP A 90 -4.35 -33.83 0.70
C ASP A 90 -4.38 -34.53 -0.67
N GLN A 91 -3.21 -34.68 -1.27
CA GLN A 91 -3.10 -35.38 -2.56
C GLN A 91 -3.44 -36.87 -2.43
N GLU A 92 -2.99 -37.55 -1.38
CA GLU A 92 -3.34 -38.96 -1.17
C GLU A 92 -4.86 -39.16 -1.01
N LYS A 93 -5.53 -38.28 -0.26
CA LYS A 93 -7.01 -38.29 -0.15
C LYS A 93 -7.67 -38.16 -1.51
N ARG A 94 -7.24 -37.22 -2.35
CA ARG A 94 -7.81 -37.02 -3.70
C ARG A 94 -7.63 -38.25 -4.58
N ILE A 95 -6.47 -38.91 -4.53
CA ILE A 95 -6.22 -40.14 -5.28
C ILE A 95 -7.15 -41.26 -4.80
N LEU A 96 -7.28 -41.47 -3.51
CA LEU A 96 -8.17 -42.50 -2.95
C LEU A 96 -9.64 -42.22 -3.29
N GLU A 97 -10.07 -40.96 -3.31
CA GLU A 97 -11.40 -40.58 -3.77
C GLU A 97 -11.63 -40.86 -5.25
N ALA A 98 -10.63 -40.62 -6.09
CA ALA A 98 -10.69 -40.92 -7.52
C ALA A 98 -10.76 -42.45 -7.76
N ILE A 99 -10.00 -43.24 -7.02
CA ILE A 99 -10.07 -44.71 -7.05
C ILE A 99 -11.48 -45.20 -6.66
N LYS A 100 -12.08 -44.64 -5.61
CA LYS A 100 -13.48 -44.96 -5.24
C LYS A 100 -14.47 -44.65 -6.34
N LYS A 101 -14.18 -43.67 -7.21
CA LYS A 101 -14.97 -43.30 -8.39
C LYS A 101 -14.62 -44.14 -9.64
N GLY A 102 -13.78 -45.16 -9.49
CA GLY A 102 -13.42 -46.10 -10.58
C GLY A 102 -12.17 -45.74 -11.36
N PHE A 103 -11.33 -44.83 -10.90
CA PHE A 103 -10.04 -44.56 -11.52
C PHE A 103 -9.08 -45.71 -11.32
N PRO A 104 -8.49 -46.31 -12.41
CA PRO A 104 -7.62 -47.47 -12.30
C PRO A 104 -6.20 -47.04 -11.91
N ALA A 105 -5.96 -46.71 -10.65
CA ALA A 105 -4.64 -46.40 -10.16
C ALA A 105 -4.03 -47.54 -9.36
N LYS A 106 -2.75 -47.81 -9.60
CA LYS A 106 -1.94 -48.73 -8.79
C LYS A 106 -0.73 -47.96 -8.26
N ARG A 107 -0.47 -48.10 -6.96
CA ARG A 107 0.74 -47.55 -6.36
C ARG A 107 1.97 -48.23 -6.98
N ILE A 108 2.92 -47.44 -7.49
CA ILE A 108 4.17 -47.95 -8.03
C ILE A 108 5.00 -48.54 -6.88
N THR A 109 5.30 -49.84 -6.93
CA THR A 109 5.93 -50.54 -5.81
C THR A 109 7.43 -50.34 -5.73
N LYS A 110 7.84 -49.97 -4.56
CA LYS A 110 9.00 -50.30 -3.71
C LYS A 110 10.45 -50.28 -4.22
N GLY A 111 10.80 -50.33 -5.47
CA GLY A 111 12.22 -50.43 -5.90
C GLY A 111 12.98 -49.10 -6.07
N GLY A 112 12.28 -48.03 -6.42
CA GLY A 112 12.89 -46.69 -6.63
C GLY A 112 12.69 -45.72 -5.48
N THR A 113 12.03 -46.14 -4.42
CA THR A 113 11.44 -45.25 -3.41
C THR A 113 12.45 -44.60 -2.45
N ALA A 114 13.50 -45.33 -2.04
CA ALA A 114 14.45 -44.79 -1.03
C ALA A 114 15.34 -43.67 -1.61
N GLU A 115 15.78 -43.81 -2.85
CA GLU A 115 16.58 -42.78 -3.50
C GLU A 115 15.72 -41.55 -3.88
N PHE A 116 14.50 -41.80 -4.33
CA PHE A 116 13.50 -40.77 -4.61
C PHE A 116 13.16 -39.94 -3.35
N PHE A 117 12.89 -40.56 -2.21
CA PHE A 117 12.64 -39.83 -0.97
C PHE A 117 13.85 -39.01 -0.53
N LYS A 118 15.08 -39.53 -0.67
CA LYS A 118 16.31 -38.79 -0.38
C LYS A 118 16.47 -37.56 -1.29
N ILE A 119 16.11 -37.64 -2.57
CA ILE A 119 16.17 -36.52 -3.51
C ILE A 119 15.15 -35.45 -3.11
N ASN A 120 13.94 -35.83 -2.74
CA ASN A 120 12.89 -34.92 -2.37
C ASN A 120 13.12 -34.26 -1.02
N ASP A 121 13.69 -34.97 -0.06
CA ASP A 121 14.14 -34.40 1.20
C ASP A 121 15.25 -33.39 0.99
N ARG A 122 16.22 -33.66 0.12
CA ARG A 122 17.25 -32.69 -0.27
C ARG A 122 16.68 -31.44 -0.95
N LYS A 123 15.64 -31.57 -1.77
CA LYS A 123 14.94 -30.43 -2.39
C LYS A 123 14.25 -29.56 -1.32
N LEU A 124 13.56 -30.19 -0.36
CA LEU A 124 12.95 -29.47 0.76
C LEU A 124 13.99 -28.75 1.62
N GLU A 125 15.04 -29.45 2.01
CA GLU A 125 16.15 -28.85 2.77
C GLU A 125 16.81 -27.69 2.03
N ALA A 126 16.98 -27.80 0.71
CA ALA A 126 17.52 -26.72 -0.11
C ALA A 126 16.57 -25.51 -0.13
N LEU A 127 15.25 -25.73 -0.25
CA LEU A 127 14.24 -24.68 -0.19
C LEU A 127 14.23 -23.98 1.17
N VAL A 128 14.23 -24.75 2.26
CA VAL A 128 14.27 -24.22 3.64
C VAL A 128 15.54 -23.39 3.84
N ARG A 129 16.71 -23.97 3.51
CA ARG A 129 18.01 -23.28 3.67
C ARG A 129 18.08 -21.99 2.85
N ALA A 130 17.63 -22.00 1.60
CA ALA A 130 17.60 -20.80 0.77
C ALA A 130 16.69 -19.73 1.37
N THR A 131 15.48 -20.09 1.79
CA THR A 131 14.52 -19.17 2.40
C THR A 131 15.06 -18.57 3.70
N ILE A 132 15.59 -19.39 4.59
CA ILE A 132 16.18 -18.92 5.87
C ILE A 132 17.39 -18.01 5.59
N SER A 133 18.28 -18.38 4.66
CA SER A 133 19.44 -17.54 4.30
C SER A 133 19.00 -16.16 3.80
N ASP A 134 17.96 -16.09 2.98
CA ASP A 134 17.47 -14.81 2.46
C ASP A 134 16.78 -13.97 3.55
N ILE A 135 16.03 -14.60 4.46
CA ILE A 135 15.47 -13.93 5.64
C ILE A 135 16.60 -13.40 6.54
N GLN A 136 17.63 -14.16 6.81
CA GLN A 136 18.79 -13.72 7.63
C GLN A 136 19.53 -12.52 7.01
N LYS A 137 19.65 -12.47 5.68
CA LYS A 137 20.18 -11.28 4.99
C LYS A 137 19.30 -10.06 5.21
N ALA A 138 17.97 -10.24 5.15
CA ALA A 138 16.99 -9.19 5.39
C ALA A 138 17.00 -8.73 6.87
N GLU A 139 17.13 -9.66 7.83
CA GLU A 139 17.32 -9.36 9.25
C GLU A 139 18.59 -8.51 9.51
N ALA A 140 19.70 -8.87 8.88
CA ALA A 140 20.93 -8.08 8.95
C ALA A 140 20.77 -6.70 8.30
N ALA A 141 20.02 -6.61 7.22
CA ALA A 141 19.76 -5.35 6.51
C ALA A 141 18.90 -4.39 7.36
N VAL A 142 17.86 -4.88 8.05
CA VAL A 142 17.01 -4.02 8.91
C VAL A 142 17.78 -3.47 10.10
N LEU A 143 18.62 -4.27 10.76
CA LEU A 143 19.47 -3.78 11.85
C LEU A 143 20.49 -2.75 11.36
N ARG A 144 21.10 -2.99 10.19
CA ARG A 144 22.02 -2.03 9.57
C ARG A 144 21.29 -0.72 9.24
N MET A 145 20.13 -0.81 8.61
CA MET A 145 19.34 0.36 8.26
C MET A 145 18.92 1.16 9.49
N ALA A 146 18.50 0.51 10.58
CA ALA A 146 18.19 1.19 11.84
C ALA A 146 19.40 2.00 12.36
N ASN A 147 20.62 1.41 12.33
CA ASN A 147 21.84 2.09 12.72
C ASN A 147 22.17 3.27 11.79
N ASP A 148 22.00 3.10 10.48
CA ASP A 148 22.26 4.16 9.50
C ASP A 148 21.26 5.30 9.61
N GLN A 149 19.98 5.00 9.86
CA GLN A 149 18.96 6.02 10.12
C GLN A 149 19.26 6.78 11.42
N TYR A 150 19.63 6.10 12.49
CA TYR A 150 20.04 6.75 13.73
C TYR A 150 21.18 7.76 13.49
N ARG A 151 22.23 7.36 12.77
CA ARG A 151 23.36 8.24 12.41
C ARG A 151 22.91 9.41 11.53
N LYS A 152 22.07 9.16 10.53
CA LYS A 152 21.52 10.18 9.63
C LYS A 152 20.69 11.22 10.38
N ILE A 153 19.89 10.79 11.36
CA ILE A 153 19.10 11.70 12.19
C ILE A 153 20.00 12.62 13.00
N ILE A 154 21.08 12.08 13.63
CA ILE A 154 22.06 12.90 14.37
C ILE A 154 22.62 14.02 13.48
N TYR A 155 23.05 13.66 12.27
CA TYR A 155 23.63 14.62 11.33
C TYR A 155 22.60 15.66 10.87
N ASN A 156 21.43 15.22 10.44
CA ASN A 156 20.38 16.12 9.93
C ASN A 156 19.83 17.04 11.04
N ALA A 157 19.63 16.53 12.25
CA ALA A 157 19.18 17.35 13.39
C ALA A 157 20.14 18.49 13.67
N GLN A 158 21.46 18.24 13.63
CA GLN A 158 22.48 19.29 13.78
C GLN A 158 22.42 20.31 12.64
N VAL A 159 22.23 19.87 11.38
CA VAL A 159 22.08 20.79 10.25
C VAL A 159 20.85 21.67 10.43
N TYR A 160 19.70 21.09 10.79
CA TYR A 160 18.46 21.85 11.01
C TYR A 160 18.58 22.82 12.19
N ALA A 161 19.22 22.43 13.29
CA ALA A 161 19.48 23.32 14.42
C ALA A 161 20.33 24.53 14.01
N ASN A 162 21.38 24.31 13.24
CA ASN A 162 22.26 25.38 12.74
C ASN A 162 21.59 26.30 11.71
N THR A 163 20.57 25.81 11.01
CA THR A 163 19.81 26.60 10.00
C THR A 163 18.57 27.29 10.56
N GLY A 164 18.37 27.27 11.90
CA GLY A 164 17.31 28.02 12.56
C GLY A 164 16.00 27.27 12.79
N ALA A 165 16.05 25.95 12.98
CA ALA A 165 14.88 25.14 13.35
C ALA A 165 14.25 25.57 14.69
N GLY A 166 14.97 26.31 15.50
CA GLY A 166 14.51 26.98 16.74
C GLY A 166 14.61 26.09 17.97
N THR A 167 13.99 24.92 17.99
CA THR A 167 14.02 24.02 19.15
C THR A 167 14.60 22.65 18.78
N TYR A 168 15.10 21.94 19.79
CA TYR A 168 15.57 20.56 19.66
C TYR A 168 14.50 19.65 19.03
N GLU A 169 13.28 19.72 19.55
CA GLU A 169 12.17 18.90 19.05
C GLU A 169 11.91 19.13 17.58
N LYS A 170 11.91 20.37 17.14
CA LYS A 170 11.71 20.70 15.73
C LYS A 170 12.84 20.19 14.86
N ALA A 171 14.09 20.34 15.31
CA ALA A 171 15.25 19.85 14.55
C ALA A 171 15.24 18.33 14.40
N VAL A 172 14.98 17.60 15.48
CA VAL A 172 14.89 16.12 15.45
C VAL A 172 13.63 15.67 14.70
N ASP A 173 12.48 16.32 14.88
CA ASP A 173 11.24 16.01 14.18
C ASP A 173 11.42 16.17 12.65
N MET A 174 12.07 17.23 12.20
CA MET A 174 12.41 17.42 10.78
C MET A 174 13.37 16.33 10.28
N ALA A 175 14.36 15.95 11.09
CA ALA A 175 15.35 14.94 10.74
C ALA A 175 14.76 13.51 10.67
N THR A 176 13.70 13.24 11.44
CA THR A 176 13.06 11.92 11.51
C THR A 176 11.91 11.75 10.53
N LYS A 177 11.33 12.84 10.00
CA LYS A 177 10.12 12.83 9.18
C LYS A 177 10.17 11.83 8.01
N ASP A 178 11.24 11.86 7.22
CA ASP A 178 11.38 10.97 6.06
C ASP A 178 11.50 9.51 6.47
N PHE A 179 12.28 9.27 7.52
CA PHE A 179 12.44 7.95 8.10
C PHE A 179 11.12 7.38 8.65
N LEU A 180 10.38 8.14 9.44
CA LEU A 180 9.08 7.74 9.97
C LEU A 180 8.04 7.53 8.86
N SER A 181 8.10 8.35 7.83
CA SER A 181 7.23 8.21 6.66
C SER A 181 7.51 6.92 5.88
N ALA A 182 8.78 6.62 5.62
CA ALA A 182 9.20 5.45 4.84
C ALA A 182 9.19 4.14 5.64
N GLY A 183 9.42 4.19 6.96
CA GLY A 183 9.71 3.02 7.78
C GLY A 183 11.10 2.43 7.51
N LEU A 184 11.34 1.20 7.99
CA LEU A 184 12.60 0.47 7.76
C LEU A 184 12.54 -0.35 6.45
N ASN A 185 12.42 0.32 5.31
CA ASN A 185 12.36 -0.28 3.98
C ASN A 185 13.75 -0.69 3.46
N CYS A 186 14.35 -1.67 4.13
CA CYS A 186 15.75 -2.07 3.95
C CYS A 186 16.01 -3.04 2.79
N ILE A 187 14.98 -3.59 2.16
CA ILE A 187 15.08 -4.57 1.07
C ILE A 187 14.84 -3.86 -0.26
N GLU A 188 15.84 -3.83 -1.12
CA GLU A 188 15.75 -3.27 -2.45
C GLU A 188 15.66 -4.40 -3.50
N TYR A 189 14.62 -4.36 -4.33
CA TYR A 189 14.44 -5.29 -5.45
C TYR A 189 15.16 -4.81 -6.71
N ALA A 190 15.37 -5.71 -7.65
CA ALA A 190 16.03 -5.40 -8.91
C ALA A 190 15.37 -4.29 -9.74
N ASN A 191 14.08 -4.02 -9.53
CA ASN A 191 13.33 -2.92 -10.15
C ASN A 191 13.41 -1.60 -9.35
N GLY A 192 14.25 -1.54 -8.30
CA GLY A 192 14.40 -0.38 -7.42
C GLY A 192 13.31 -0.21 -6.34
N ALA A 193 12.30 -1.06 -6.31
CA ALA A 193 11.27 -1.02 -5.27
C ALA A 193 11.85 -1.44 -3.91
N ARG A 194 11.51 -0.69 -2.87
CA ARG A 194 11.96 -0.95 -1.50
C ARG A 194 10.83 -1.49 -0.64
N HIS A 195 11.17 -2.47 0.16
CA HIS A 195 10.24 -3.17 1.05
C HIS A 195 10.79 -3.28 2.46
N THR A 196 9.87 -3.40 3.43
CA THR A 196 10.22 -3.69 4.81
C THR A 196 10.61 -5.17 4.96
N LEU A 197 11.25 -5.51 6.07
CA LEU A 197 11.53 -6.91 6.42
C LEU A 197 10.23 -7.72 6.57
N ALA A 198 9.20 -7.12 7.17
CA ALA A 198 7.89 -7.75 7.35
C ALA A 198 7.24 -8.12 6.00
N ASP A 199 7.17 -7.18 5.06
CA ASP A 199 6.62 -7.42 3.72
C ASP A 199 7.40 -8.48 2.93
N TYR A 200 8.73 -8.42 3.04
CA TYR A 200 9.62 -9.37 2.38
C TYR A 200 9.45 -10.78 2.96
N ALA A 201 9.44 -10.90 4.28
CA ALA A 201 9.29 -12.15 4.98
C ALA A 201 7.93 -12.82 4.66
N ASP A 202 6.83 -12.05 4.71
CA ASP A 202 5.51 -12.56 4.32
C ASP A 202 5.53 -13.11 2.88
N MET A 203 6.09 -12.38 1.94
CA MET A 203 6.21 -12.82 0.55
C MET A 203 7.06 -14.08 0.41
N ALA A 204 8.24 -14.11 1.04
CA ALA A 204 9.18 -15.22 0.94
C ALA A 204 8.61 -16.51 1.53
N ILE A 205 7.99 -16.40 2.72
CA ILE A 205 7.44 -17.55 3.45
C ILE A 205 6.21 -18.11 2.75
N ARG A 206 5.27 -17.26 2.31
CA ARG A 206 4.11 -17.72 1.53
C ARG A 206 4.54 -18.43 0.25
N THR A 207 5.55 -17.90 -0.43
CA THR A 207 6.09 -18.50 -1.64
C THR A 207 6.76 -19.85 -1.35
N ALA A 208 7.56 -19.93 -0.30
CA ALA A 208 8.24 -21.17 0.09
C ALA A 208 7.26 -22.23 0.57
N SER A 209 6.29 -21.87 1.43
CA SER A 209 5.24 -22.80 1.89
C SER A 209 4.40 -23.33 0.73
N LYS A 210 4.04 -22.46 -0.25
CA LYS A 210 3.34 -22.90 -1.46
C LYS A 210 4.16 -23.91 -2.26
N ARG A 211 5.45 -23.65 -2.48
CA ARG A 211 6.34 -24.56 -3.20
C ARG A 211 6.51 -25.89 -2.46
N ALA A 212 6.64 -25.87 -1.13
CA ALA A 212 6.71 -27.08 -0.32
C ALA A 212 5.42 -27.90 -0.40
N TYR A 213 4.26 -27.25 -0.33
CA TYR A 213 2.95 -27.89 -0.49
C TYR A 213 2.83 -28.59 -1.86
N LEU A 214 3.15 -27.88 -2.95
CA LEU A 214 3.12 -28.43 -4.31
C LEU A 214 4.12 -29.57 -4.48
N GLN A 215 5.26 -29.53 -3.80
CA GLN A 215 6.23 -30.62 -3.77
C GLN A 215 5.65 -31.85 -3.07
N GLY A 216 4.96 -31.69 -1.93
CA GLY A 216 4.27 -32.78 -1.25
C GLY A 216 3.20 -33.44 -2.12
N GLU A 217 2.38 -32.63 -2.81
CA GLU A 217 1.41 -33.13 -3.79
C GLU A 217 2.08 -33.88 -4.94
N GLY A 218 3.18 -33.33 -5.50
CA GLY A 218 3.92 -33.91 -6.61
C GLY A 218 4.56 -35.25 -6.24
N GLU A 219 5.13 -35.36 -5.03
CA GLU A 219 5.69 -36.63 -4.51
C GLU A 219 4.62 -37.71 -4.44
N LYS A 220 3.43 -37.38 -3.97
CA LYS A 220 2.32 -38.33 -3.94
C LYS A 220 1.84 -38.72 -5.33
N ARG A 221 1.73 -37.80 -6.27
CA ARG A 221 1.44 -38.11 -7.67
C ARG A 221 2.47 -39.07 -8.27
N GLN A 222 3.74 -38.83 -8.01
CA GLN A 222 4.82 -39.68 -8.49
C GLN A 222 4.75 -41.10 -7.90
N GLU A 223 4.45 -41.26 -6.61
CA GLU A 223 4.24 -42.58 -5.97
C GLU A 223 3.16 -43.42 -6.65
N TRP A 224 2.19 -42.76 -7.28
CA TRP A 224 1.06 -43.37 -7.96
C TRP A 224 1.20 -43.33 -9.48
N GLY A 225 2.36 -42.93 -10.04
CA GLY A 225 2.61 -42.82 -11.46
C GLY A 225 1.68 -41.84 -12.20
N MET A 226 1.31 -40.76 -11.53
CA MET A 226 0.40 -39.75 -12.06
C MET A 226 1.15 -38.45 -12.29
N HIS A 227 1.14 -37.98 -13.54
CA HIS A 227 1.89 -36.79 -13.92
C HIS A 227 1.01 -35.70 -14.56
N LEU A 228 -0.28 -35.98 -14.77
CA LEU A 228 -1.19 -35.00 -15.37
C LEU A 228 -1.87 -34.17 -14.29
N VAL A 229 -1.87 -32.87 -14.51
CA VAL A 229 -2.51 -31.89 -13.64
C VAL A 229 -3.36 -30.91 -14.45
N ILE A 230 -4.33 -30.28 -13.81
CA ILE A 230 -5.18 -29.27 -14.42
C ILE A 230 -5.17 -28.00 -13.55
N MET A 231 -5.00 -26.85 -14.17
CA MET A 231 -5.15 -25.57 -13.47
C MET A 231 -6.61 -25.29 -13.19
N ASN A 232 -6.90 -25.14 -11.92
CA ASN A 232 -8.27 -24.89 -11.46
C ASN A 232 -8.62 -23.41 -11.51
N ARG A 233 -9.91 -23.17 -11.70
CA ARG A 233 -10.50 -21.86 -11.53
C ARG A 233 -10.56 -21.53 -10.04
N ARG A 234 -10.19 -20.31 -9.68
CA ARG A 234 -10.26 -19.82 -8.33
C ARG A 234 -11.53 -18.96 -8.16
N GLY A 235 -12.28 -19.20 -7.06
CA GLY A 235 -13.50 -18.45 -6.77
C GLY A 235 -13.24 -17.03 -6.27
N ASP A 236 -12.24 -16.89 -5.39
CA ASP A 236 -11.92 -15.60 -4.76
C ASP A 236 -10.73 -14.93 -5.43
N ASN A 237 -10.91 -13.72 -5.93
CA ASN A 237 -9.84 -12.84 -6.39
C ASN A 237 -8.77 -13.58 -7.22
N PRO A 238 -9.13 -14.13 -8.40
CA PRO A 238 -8.21 -14.87 -9.25
C PRO A 238 -7.10 -13.96 -9.77
N CYS A 239 -5.91 -14.54 -9.94
CA CYS A 239 -4.75 -13.77 -10.36
C CYS A 239 -4.79 -13.50 -11.87
N PRO A 240 -4.76 -12.24 -12.35
CA PRO A 240 -4.77 -11.93 -13.78
C PRO A 240 -3.63 -12.59 -14.56
N LYS A 241 -2.45 -12.78 -13.94
CA LYS A 241 -1.29 -13.43 -14.56
C LYS A 241 -1.49 -14.94 -14.75
N CYS A 242 -2.32 -15.58 -13.91
CA CYS A 242 -2.56 -17.02 -13.95
C CYS A 242 -3.78 -17.41 -14.78
N ILE A 243 -4.69 -16.48 -15.06
CA ILE A 243 -5.89 -16.70 -15.91
C ILE A 243 -5.59 -17.43 -17.23
N PRO A 244 -4.51 -17.12 -17.98
CA PRO A 244 -4.21 -17.79 -19.24
C PRO A 244 -3.98 -19.30 -19.11
N PHE A 245 -3.71 -19.80 -17.91
CA PHE A 245 -3.44 -21.22 -17.66
C PHE A 245 -4.66 -21.98 -17.13
N VAL A 246 -5.72 -21.30 -16.68
CA VAL A 246 -6.92 -21.93 -16.12
C VAL A 246 -7.59 -22.86 -17.14
N GLY A 247 -7.97 -24.05 -16.67
CA GLY A 247 -8.59 -25.09 -17.50
C GLY A 247 -7.60 -25.85 -18.40
N LYS A 248 -6.30 -25.49 -18.40
CA LYS A 248 -5.30 -26.23 -19.17
C LYS A 248 -4.81 -27.45 -18.42
N ILE A 249 -4.79 -28.59 -19.10
CA ILE A 249 -4.14 -29.81 -18.64
C ILE A 249 -2.66 -29.69 -18.99
N MET A 250 -1.80 -30.04 -18.03
CA MET A 250 -0.34 -29.98 -18.17
C MET A 250 0.30 -31.24 -17.60
N ILE A 251 1.50 -31.57 -18.09
CA ILE A 251 2.37 -32.59 -17.51
C ILE A 251 3.19 -31.93 -16.42
N ASP A 252 3.11 -32.43 -15.19
CA ASP A 252 3.87 -31.96 -14.05
C ASP A 252 5.28 -32.54 -14.04
N ASP A 253 6.15 -31.90 -14.79
CA ASP A 253 7.60 -32.20 -14.86
C ASP A 253 8.40 -31.53 -13.74
N VAL A 254 7.76 -30.63 -12.94
CA VAL A 254 8.41 -29.85 -11.88
C VAL A 254 8.40 -30.60 -10.55
N TRP A 255 7.22 -31.10 -10.15
CA TRP A 255 7.02 -31.70 -8.83
C TRP A 255 6.79 -33.20 -8.85
N SER A 256 6.16 -33.76 -9.89
CA SER A 256 5.89 -35.21 -9.98
C SER A 256 6.85 -35.97 -10.90
N GLY A 257 7.78 -35.27 -11.57
CA GLY A 257 8.76 -35.89 -12.44
C GLY A 257 8.19 -36.42 -13.74
N GLY A 258 7.08 -35.85 -14.21
CA GLY A 258 6.49 -36.15 -15.51
C GLY A 258 7.41 -35.76 -16.69
N SER A 259 7.11 -36.27 -17.88
CA SER A 259 7.85 -35.98 -19.09
C SER A 259 6.92 -35.94 -20.31
N SER A 260 7.42 -35.52 -21.47
CA SER A 260 6.68 -35.51 -22.73
C SER A 260 6.16 -36.89 -23.17
N LYS A 261 6.60 -37.98 -22.49
CA LYS A 261 6.10 -39.34 -22.74
C LYS A 261 4.73 -39.60 -22.06
N ASP A 262 4.35 -38.75 -21.08
CA ASP A 262 3.11 -38.93 -20.32
C ASP A 262 1.87 -38.38 -21.02
N GLY A 263 2.01 -37.82 -22.22
CA GLY A 263 0.90 -37.36 -23.05
C GLY A 263 1.26 -36.17 -23.94
N ASN A 264 0.31 -35.76 -24.77
CA ASN A 264 0.45 -34.60 -25.64
C ASN A 264 -0.11 -33.32 -24.97
N TYR A 265 0.50 -32.96 -23.85
CA TYR A 265 0.14 -31.77 -23.09
C TYR A 265 1.37 -30.89 -22.83
N PRO A 266 1.22 -29.58 -22.66
CA PRO A 266 2.33 -28.69 -22.30
C PRO A 266 2.94 -29.08 -20.96
N LEU A 267 4.24 -28.81 -20.81
CA LEU A 267 4.95 -29.02 -19.55
C LEU A 267 4.65 -27.90 -18.55
N MET A 268 4.53 -28.27 -17.28
CA MET A 268 4.34 -27.30 -16.17
C MET A 268 5.52 -26.33 -16.06
N SER A 269 6.75 -26.80 -16.30
CA SER A 269 7.95 -25.96 -16.32
C SER A 269 7.84 -24.79 -17.30
N SER A 270 7.24 -25.02 -18.47
CA SER A 270 7.00 -23.96 -19.48
C SER A 270 5.98 -22.93 -18.98
N ALA A 271 4.93 -23.38 -18.29
CA ALA A 271 3.94 -22.47 -17.70
C ALA A 271 4.54 -21.64 -16.56
N VAL A 272 5.38 -22.25 -15.72
CA VAL A 272 6.11 -21.54 -14.64
C VAL A 272 7.06 -20.50 -15.22
N ALA A 273 7.80 -20.84 -16.29
CA ALA A 273 8.65 -19.88 -17.00
C ALA A 273 7.85 -18.72 -17.61
N ALA A 274 6.60 -18.95 -18.01
CA ALA A 274 5.69 -17.92 -18.52
C ALA A 274 4.95 -17.14 -17.41
N GLY A 275 5.30 -17.34 -16.13
CA GLY A 275 4.80 -16.55 -15.01
C GLY A 275 3.77 -17.23 -14.10
N LEU A 276 3.43 -18.49 -14.34
CA LEU A 276 2.62 -19.26 -13.40
C LEU A 276 3.38 -19.44 -12.07
N TYR A 277 2.69 -19.37 -10.95
CA TYR A 277 3.28 -19.49 -9.60
C TYR A 277 4.34 -18.43 -9.28
N HIS A 278 4.14 -17.20 -9.77
CA HIS A 278 4.95 -16.04 -9.38
C HIS A 278 4.94 -15.83 -7.84
N PRO A 279 5.85 -15.03 -7.27
CA PRO A 279 5.83 -14.72 -5.83
C PRO A 279 4.45 -14.29 -5.34
N ARG A 280 4.01 -14.77 -4.17
CA ARG A 280 2.68 -14.58 -3.57
C ARG A 280 1.50 -15.18 -4.36
N CYS A 281 1.74 -15.99 -5.39
CA CYS A 281 0.65 -16.61 -6.15
C CYS A 281 -0.19 -17.53 -5.27
N LYS A 282 -1.52 -17.32 -5.30
CA LYS A 282 -2.51 -18.11 -4.55
C LYS A 282 -3.22 -19.17 -5.41
N ASP A 283 -3.04 -19.15 -6.74
CA ASP A 283 -3.69 -20.08 -7.66
C ASP A 283 -3.11 -21.50 -7.50
N PHE A 284 -3.88 -22.51 -7.91
CA PHE A 284 -3.56 -23.90 -7.66
C PHE A 284 -3.95 -24.79 -8.84
N HIS A 285 -3.32 -25.96 -8.89
CA HIS A 285 -3.72 -27.04 -9.77
C HIS A 285 -4.17 -28.25 -8.95
N THR A 286 -4.87 -29.16 -9.59
CA THR A 286 -5.19 -30.47 -9.04
C THR A 286 -4.77 -31.56 -10.01
N THR A 287 -4.71 -32.81 -9.53
CA THR A 287 -4.45 -33.94 -10.40
C THR A 287 -5.58 -34.09 -11.42
N TYR A 288 -5.22 -34.24 -12.67
CA TYR A 288 -6.16 -34.57 -13.73
C TYR A 288 -6.33 -36.09 -13.80
N PHE A 289 -7.54 -36.55 -13.55
CA PHE A 289 -7.94 -37.95 -13.68
C PHE A 289 -8.74 -38.09 -14.97
N PRO A 290 -8.16 -38.68 -16.05
CA PRO A 290 -8.89 -38.90 -17.30
C PRO A 290 -10.23 -39.64 -17.09
N GLY A 291 -11.30 -39.13 -17.68
CA GLY A 291 -12.65 -39.67 -17.52
C GLY A 291 -13.40 -39.31 -16.24
N ILE A 292 -12.72 -38.72 -15.24
CA ILE A 292 -13.33 -38.32 -13.95
C ILE A 292 -13.27 -36.79 -13.76
N THR A 293 -12.10 -36.20 -13.97
CA THR A 293 -11.92 -34.75 -13.77
C THR A 293 -12.53 -33.97 -14.92
N LYS A 294 -13.45 -33.08 -14.59
CA LYS A 294 -13.98 -32.09 -15.55
C LYS A 294 -13.12 -30.84 -15.48
N ALA A 295 -12.73 -30.31 -16.65
CA ALA A 295 -12.04 -29.05 -16.73
C ALA A 295 -12.99 -27.89 -16.35
N ASP A 296 -12.50 -26.97 -15.54
CA ASP A 296 -13.22 -25.73 -15.28
C ASP A 296 -13.38 -24.93 -16.58
N PRO A 297 -14.50 -24.25 -16.79
CA PRO A 297 -14.68 -23.37 -17.95
C PRO A 297 -13.66 -22.23 -17.90
N LYS A 298 -13.19 -21.81 -19.07
CA LYS A 298 -12.37 -20.61 -19.17
C LYS A 298 -13.16 -19.39 -18.71
N TYR A 299 -12.47 -18.38 -18.20
CA TYR A 299 -13.12 -17.10 -17.90
C TYR A 299 -13.64 -16.44 -19.17
N SER A 300 -14.85 -15.93 -19.13
CA SER A 300 -15.43 -15.06 -20.16
C SER A 300 -14.71 -13.70 -20.16
N LYS A 301 -14.90 -12.93 -21.23
CA LYS A 301 -14.33 -11.57 -21.29
C LYS A 301 -14.84 -10.69 -20.15
N GLN A 302 -16.13 -10.74 -19.85
CA GLN A 302 -16.74 -9.99 -18.74
C GLN A 302 -16.10 -10.35 -17.40
N GLU A 303 -15.93 -11.65 -17.11
CA GLU A 303 -15.30 -12.10 -15.87
C GLU A 303 -13.83 -11.67 -15.77
N ILE A 304 -13.09 -11.58 -16.89
CA ILE A 304 -11.72 -11.08 -16.91
C ILE A 304 -11.70 -9.58 -16.58
N ASP A 305 -12.61 -8.81 -17.17
CA ASP A 305 -12.75 -7.38 -16.88
C ASP A 305 -13.11 -7.16 -15.40
N ASP A 306 -14.02 -7.97 -14.83
CA ASP A 306 -14.39 -7.92 -13.41
C ASP A 306 -13.22 -8.29 -12.49
N ILE A 307 -12.39 -9.28 -12.87
CA ILE A 307 -11.18 -9.68 -12.13
C ILE A 307 -10.15 -8.56 -12.12
N GLU A 308 -9.97 -7.86 -13.24
CA GLU A 308 -9.06 -6.72 -13.31
C GLU A 308 -9.53 -5.58 -12.39
N VAL A 309 -10.83 -5.32 -12.34
CA VAL A 309 -11.43 -4.35 -11.42
C VAL A 309 -11.19 -4.76 -9.96
N GLN A 310 -11.43 -6.03 -9.60
CA GLN A 310 -11.17 -6.53 -8.25
C GLN A 310 -9.70 -6.44 -7.86
N ALA A 311 -8.77 -6.75 -8.78
CA ALA A 311 -7.34 -6.62 -8.53
C ALA A 311 -6.92 -5.16 -8.26
N GLN A 312 -7.57 -4.21 -8.93
CA GLN A 312 -7.34 -2.79 -8.70
C GLN A 312 -7.91 -2.34 -7.34
N GLN A 313 -9.08 -2.83 -6.93
CA GLN A 313 -9.66 -2.55 -5.62
C GLN A 313 -8.77 -3.07 -4.49
N GLU A 314 -8.27 -4.30 -4.62
CA GLU A 314 -7.31 -4.88 -3.66
C GLU A 314 -6.02 -4.06 -3.57
N ALA A 315 -5.48 -3.59 -4.71
CA ALA A 315 -4.30 -2.73 -4.71
C ALA A 315 -4.53 -1.41 -3.97
N ARG A 316 -5.75 -0.85 -4.04
CA ARG A 316 -6.16 0.34 -3.29
C ARG A 316 -6.27 0.10 -1.81
N HIS A 317 -6.91 -1.01 -1.42
CA HIS A 317 -7.00 -1.39 -0.03
C HIS A 317 -5.59 -1.49 0.59
N GLN A 318 -4.69 -2.21 -0.07
CA GLN A 318 -3.30 -2.31 0.36
C GLN A 318 -2.56 -0.95 0.39
N TYR A 319 -2.90 -0.05 -0.51
CA TYR A 319 -2.36 1.31 -0.47
C TYR A 319 -2.89 2.08 0.74
N ALA A 320 -4.19 2.03 1.01
CA ALA A 320 -4.79 2.67 2.17
C ALA A 320 -4.20 2.17 3.48
N GLU A 321 -4.01 0.86 3.64
CA GLU A 321 -3.33 0.26 4.79
C GLU A 321 -1.89 0.78 4.96
N ARG A 322 -1.15 0.91 3.86
CA ARG A 322 0.21 1.48 3.92
C ARG A 322 0.20 2.94 4.36
N GLN A 323 -0.78 3.74 3.93
CA GLN A 323 -0.92 5.13 4.36
C GLN A 323 -1.34 5.22 5.84
N GLU A 324 -2.27 4.39 6.30
CA GLU A 324 -2.63 4.30 7.71
C GLU A 324 -1.40 4.00 8.57
N LYS A 325 -0.62 2.98 8.23
CA LYS A 325 0.62 2.61 8.93
C LYS A 325 1.67 3.74 8.88
N ARG A 326 1.80 4.42 7.74
CA ARG A 326 2.69 5.58 7.58
C ARG A 326 2.33 6.71 8.54
N PHE A 327 1.07 7.12 8.53
CA PHE A 327 0.61 8.22 9.39
C PHE A 327 0.55 7.81 10.85
N GLY A 328 0.32 6.53 11.16
CA GLY A 328 0.46 5.98 12.51
C GLY A 328 1.87 6.17 13.04
N ARG A 329 2.91 5.74 12.30
CA ARG A 329 4.30 5.95 12.71
C ARG A 329 4.65 7.44 12.90
N LEU A 330 4.17 8.30 12.01
CA LEU A 330 4.39 9.74 12.14
C LEU A 330 3.67 10.33 13.36
N ALA A 331 2.47 9.87 13.67
CA ALA A 331 1.72 10.31 14.85
C ALA A 331 2.34 9.83 16.16
N ASP A 332 2.74 8.56 16.22
CA ASP A 332 3.25 7.94 17.44
C ASP A 332 4.66 8.42 17.80
N PHE A 333 5.47 8.78 16.78
CA PHE A 333 6.90 9.00 16.94
C PHE A 333 7.40 10.40 16.59
N SER A 334 6.57 11.32 16.08
CA SER A 334 6.95 12.74 15.97
C SER A 334 7.22 13.33 17.34
N LEU A 335 8.26 14.17 17.46
CA LEU A 335 8.56 14.87 18.71
C LEU A 335 7.82 16.20 18.85
N ASN A 336 7.33 16.77 17.76
CA ASN A 336 6.54 17.99 17.77
C ASN A 336 5.05 17.67 17.99
N PRO A 337 4.42 18.17 19.09
CA PRO A 337 3.02 17.86 19.41
C PRO A 337 2.01 18.28 18.33
N GLU A 338 2.25 19.39 17.62
CA GLU A 338 1.38 19.82 16.52
C GLU A 338 1.41 18.83 15.35
N ASN A 339 2.60 18.30 15.06
CA ASN A 339 2.77 17.26 14.05
C ASN A 339 2.15 15.93 14.48
N GLN A 340 2.30 15.52 15.75
CA GLN A 340 1.64 14.34 16.28
C GLN A 340 0.12 14.40 16.08
N GLN A 341 -0.48 15.52 16.47
CA GLN A 341 -1.94 15.73 16.32
C GLN A 341 -2.36 15.68 14.84
N ARG A 342 -1.64 16.39 13.97
CA ARG A 342 -1.92 16.44 12.54
C ARG A 342 -1.82 15.05 11.88
N TYR A 343 -0.78 14.30 12.19
CA TYR A 343 -0.59 12.95 11.64
C TYR A 343 -1.58 11.95 12.23
N GLY A 344 -1.92 12.06 13.53
CA GLY A 344 -2.95 11.23 14.14
C GLY A 344 -4.33 11.41 13.51
N GLN A 345 -4.63 12.63 13.07
CA GLN A 345 -5.85 12.86 12.31
C GLN A 345 -5.80 12.22 10.93
N LYS A 346 -4.69 12.37 10.19
CA LYS A 346 -4.50 11.71 8.90
C LYS A 346 -4.56 10.19 9.01
N GLN A 347 -4.01 9.60 10.09
CA GLN A 347 -4.14 8.18 10.36
C GLN A 347 -5.59 7.74 10.49
N LYS A 348 -6.40 8.49 11.25
CA LYS A 348 -7.84 8.19 11.41
C LYS A 348 -8.58 8.27 10.08
N GLU A 349 -8.28 9.27 9.27
CA GLU A 349 -8.85 9.40 7.92
C GLU A 349 -8.55 8.15 7.07
N TRP A 350 -7.29 7.70 7.04
CA TRP A 350 -6.92 6.49 6.30
C TRP A 350 -7.49 5.21 6.90
N LYS A 351 -7.62 5.14 8.23
CA LYS A 351 -8.27 4.01 8.89
C LYS A 351 -9.74 3.88 8.46
N THR A 352 -10.45 4.99 8.35
CA THR A 352 -11.83 5.00 7.81
C THR A 352 -11.84 4.47 6.38
N VAL A 353 -10.93 4.92 5.52
CA VAL A 353 -10.82 4.41 4.13
C VAL A 353 -10.55 2.90 4.10
N VAL A 354 -9.69 2.37 4.97
CA VAL A 354 -9.43 0.92 5.07
C VAL A 354 -10.69 0.16 5.47
N VAL A 355 -11.43 0.66 6.47
CA VAL A 355 -12.69 0.04 6.91
C VAL A 355 -13.73 0.04 5.80
N ASP A 356 -13.92 1.16 5.11
CA ASP A 356 -14.89 1.29 4.02
C ASP A 356 -14.57 0.35 2.86
N LEU A 357 -13.29 0.21 2.51
CA LEU A 357 -12.83 -0.73 1.48
C LEU A 357 -12.98 -2.20 1.91
N SER A 358 -12.86 -2.49 3.23
CA SER A 358 -13.00 -3.85 3.78
C SER A 358 -14.47 -4.30 3.90
N ALA A 359 -15.37 -3.38 4.24
CA ALA A 359 -16.77 -3.71 4.53
C ALA A 359 -17.56 -4.18 3.30
N GLY A 360 -16.99 -4.08 2.09
CA GLY A 360 -17.67 -4.51 0.86
C GLY A 360 -18.97 -3.74 0.60
N GLU A 361 -19.23 -2.67 1.33
CA GLU A 361 -20.32 -1.71 1.13
C GLU A 361 -20.11 -0.82 -0.10
N SER A 362 -19.50 -1.38 -0.90
CA SER A 362 -19.21 -1.26 -2.32
C SER A 362 -20.37 -0.82 -3.21
N ALA A 363 -21.58 -0.74 -2.80
CA ALA A 363 -22.64 -0.30 -3.68
C ALA A 363 -22.62 1.20 -4.00
N ASN A 364 -22.06 2.05 -3.14
CA ASN A 364 -22.00 3.49 -3.38
C ASN A 364 -20.60 4.02 -3.68
N ILE A 365 -19.60 3.27 -3.37
CA ILE A 365 -18.26 3.44 -3.89
C ILE A 365 -18.24 3.31 -5.44
N GLU A 366 -19.27 2.84 -6.13
CA GLU A 366 -19.28 2.80 -7.58
C GLU A 366 -19.04 4.17 -8.23
N ASN A 367 -19.27 5.24 -7.53
CA ASN A 367 -19.01 6.60 -8.00
C ASN A 367 -17.72 7.22 -7.47
N LEU A 368 -17.26 6.83 -6.32
CA LEU A 368 -15.84 7.01 -5.88
C LEU A 368 -14.87 6.10 -6.67
N ARG A 369 -15.34 5.34 -7.43
CA ARG A 369 -15.24 4.04 -7.90
C ARG A 369 -14.86 3.78 -9.25
N ASN A 370 -14.70 4.61 -9.97
CA ASN A 370 -13.81 4.32 -11.04
C ASN A 370 -12.39 4.41 -10.48
N GLY A 371 -12.18 3.62 -9.49
CA GLY A 371 -11.00 3.20 -8.78
C GLY A 371 -9.72 3.08 -9.51
N ASN A 372 -9.67 3.72 -10.59
CA ASN A 372 -8.51 4.19 -11.26
C ASN A 372 -8.35 5.65 -10.83
N ASN A 373 -7.26 6.02 -10.17
CA ASN A 373 -6.76 7.39 -10.20
C ASN A 373 -6.46 7.78 -11.67
N LYS A 374 -6.94 6.97 -12.60
CA LYS A 374 -6.95 7.22 -14.04
C LYS A 374 -8.08 8.17 -14.36
N VAL A 375 -7.68 9.27 -14.90
CA VAL A 375 -8.56 10.23 -15.51
C VAL A 375 -9.04 9.68 -16.85
N SER A 376 -10.32 9.78 -17.14
CA SER A 376 -10.80 9.55 -18.50
C SER A 376 -10.33 10.69 -19.41
N LEU A 377 -9.16 10.51 -20.02
CA LEU A 377 -8.58 11.53 -20.90
C LEU A 377 -9.49 11.88 -22.08
N SER A 378 -10.24 10.90 -22.60
CA SER A 378 -11.25 11.12 -23.63
C SER A 378 -12.40 12.00 -23.13
N TYR A 379 -12.81 11.87 -21.87
CA TYR A 379 -13.89 12.68 -21.29
C TYR A 379 -13.47 14.13 -21.06
N ILE A 380 -12.28 14.39 -20.50
CA ILE A 380 -11.80 15.76 -20.27
C ILE A 380 -11.50 16.54 -21.55
N ASP A 381 -11.53 15.86 -22.71
CA ASP A 381 -11.44 16.45 -24.04
C ASP A 381 -12.80 16.78 -24.66
N THR A 382 -13.90 16.34 -24.05
CA THR A 382 -15.25 16.57 -24.59
C THR A 382 -15.74 18.00 -24.41
N GLU A 383 -16.71 18.38 -25.25
CA GLU A 383 -17.43 19.66 -25.09
C GLU A 383 -18.23 19.70 -23.78
N THR A 384 -18.68 18.54 -23.27
CA THR A 384 -19.38 18.43 -21.98
C THR A 384 -18.47 18.85 -20.85
N TYR A 385 -17.20 18.40 -20.83
CA TYR A 385 -16.25 18.83 -19.81
C TYR A 385 -15.90 20.32 -19.96
N ARG A 386 -15.77 20.81 -21.18
CA ARG A 386 -15.49 22.22 -21.47
C ARG A 386 -16.58 23.15 -20.93
N ARG A 387 -17.85 22.81 -21.09
CA ARG A 387 -19.00 23.62 -20.64
C ARG A 387 -18.99 23.91 -19.15
N LYS A 388 -18.42 23.02 -18.33
CA LYS A 388 -18.29 23.20 -16.87
C LYS A 388 -17.56 24.50 -16.49
N PHE A 389 -16.72 25.03 -17.38
CA PHE A 389 -15.92 26.24 -17.12
C PHE A 389 -16.49 27.51 -17.71
N ASN A 390 -17.50 27.46 -18.57
CA ASN A 390 -17.96 28.61 -19.36
C ASN A 390 -18.54 29.76 -18.53
N GLN A 391 -19.02 29.50 -17.32
CA GLN A 391 -19.74 30.49 -16.48
C GLN A 391 -19.18 30.57 -15.06
N ILE A 392 -17.89 30.29 -14.86
CA ILE A 392 -17.27 30.38 -13.53
C ILE A 392 -17.06 31.84 -13.16
N THR A 393 -16.56 32.63 -14.10
CA THR A 393 -16.39 34.09 -13.97
C THR A 393 -17.00 34.79 -15.17
N SER A 394 -17.11 36.11 -15.11
CA SER A 394 -17.50 36.95 -16.25
C SER A 394 -16.38 37.11 -17.31
N ASN A 395 -15.16 36.72 -16.97
CA ASN A 395 -14.00 36.84 -17.86
C ASN A 395 -13.76 35.49 -18.57
N THR A 396 -14.04 35.45 -19.85
CA THR A 396 -13.87 34.24 -20.68
C THR A 396 -12.44 33.76 -20.75
N SER A 397 -11.45 34.66 -20.75
CA SER A 397 -10.02 34.30 -20.74
C SER A 397 -9.61 33.61 -19.46
N VAL A 398 -10.17 34.00 -18.32
CA VAL A 398 -9.98 33.31 -17.02
C VAL A 398 -10.63 31.93 -17.06
N ASN A 399 -11.85 31.81 -17.58
CA ASN A 399 -12.58 30.56 -17.70
C ASN A 399 -11.81 29.56 -18.61
N ASP A 400 -11.30 30.01 -19.73
CA ASP A 400 -10.46 29.18 -20.63
C ASP A 400 -9.14 28.74 -19.97
N ALA A 401 -8.52 29.63 -19.18
CA ALA A 401 -7.32 29.31 -18.42
C ALA A 401 -7.60 28.25 -17.35
N LEU A 402 -8.69 28.39 -16.59
CA LEU A 402 -9.11 27.40 -15.57
C LEU A 402 -9.33 26.02 -16.21
N ARG A 403 -10.02 25.95 -17.36
CA ARG A 403 -10.20 24.73 -18.12
C ARG A 403 -8.86 24.11 -18.55
N LYS A 404 -7.99 24.93 -19.14
CA LYS A 404 -6.66 24.51 -19.61
C LYS A 404 -5.83 23.91 -18.46
N TYR A 405 -5.82 24.59 -17.31
CA TYR A 405 -5.03 24.14 -16.16
C TYR A 405 -5.66 22.91 -15.48
N SER A 406 -6.97 22.83 -15.40
CA SER A 406 -7.66 21.63 -14.93
C SER A 406 -7.31 20.40 -15.77
N LYS A 407 -7.41 20.54 -17.10
CA LYS A 407 -7.03 19.46 -18.03
C LYS A 407 -5.54 19.09 -17.90
N ALA A 408 -4.65 20.07 -17.86
CA ALA A 408 -3.21 19.83 -17.73
C ALA A 408 -2.88 19.10 -16.42
N MET A 409 -3.51 19.50 -15.31
CA MET A 409 -3.37 18.88 -14.01
C MET A 409 -3.86 17.44 -14.00
N LEU A 410 -5.07 17.19 -14.48
CA LEU A 410 -5.64 15.84 -14.56
C LEU A 410 -4.83 14.92 -15.49
N THR A 411 -4.31 15.45 -16.59
CA THR A 411 -3.41 14.71 -17.49
C THR A 411 -2.10 14.35 -16.80
N HIS A 412 -1.49 15.31 -16.09
CA HIS A 412 -0.25 15.12 -15.34
C HIS A 412 -0.42 14.10 -14.21
N ARG A 413 -1.57 14.13 -13.53
CA ARG A 413 -1.86 13.28 -12.38
C ARG A 413 -2.57 11.97 -12.72
N ASN A 414 -2.80 11.71 -13.99
CA ASN A 414 -3.48 10.49 -14.44
C ASN A 414 -2.82 9.21 -13.91
N GLY A 415 -3.56 8.45 -13.12
CA GLY A 415 -3.11 7.20 -12.52
C GLY A 415 -2.17 7.37 -11.31
N THR A 416 -2.09 8.57 -10.71
CA THR A 416 -1.31 8.85 -9.50
C THR A 416 -2.21 9.27 -8.35
N ASP A 417 -1.71 9.15 -7.11
CA ASP A 417 -2.37 9.66 -5.90
C ASP A 417 -1.89 11.07 -5.53
N GLY A 418 -1.04 11.67 -6.35
CA GLY A 418 -0.47 12.98 -6.08
C GLY A 418 -1.42 14.12 -6.43
N GLU A 419 -1.21 15.24 -5.78
CA GLU A 419 -1.95 16.47 -6.02
C GLU A 419 -1.07 17.56 -6.59
N ASP A 420 -1.65 18.35 -7.49
CA ASP A 420 -1.11 19.62 -7.97
C ASP A 420 -1.94 20.75 -7.41
N LEU A 421 -1.29 21.84 -7.03
CA LEU A 421 -1.93 23.11 -6.70
C LEU A 421 -1.44 24.18 -7.66
N TYR A 422 -2.35 24.87 -8.33
CA TYR A 422 -2.07 26.06 -9.14
C TYR A 422 -2.81 27.25 -8.54
N ILE A 423 -2.11 28.37 -8.40
CA ILE A 423 -2.69 29.66 -8.05
C ILE A 423 -2.70 30.52 -9.30
N ILE A 424 -3.87 31.03 -9.64
CA ILE A 424 -4.18 31.68 -10.92
C ILE A 424 -4.68 33.11 -10.64
N SER A 425 -4.20 34.09 -11.39
CA SER A 425 -4.72 35.46 -11.32
C SER A 425 -6.20 35.51 -11.69
N ALA A 426 -7.03 36.04 -10.80
CA ALA A 426 -8.45 36.21 -11.04
C ALA A 426 -8.75 37.27 -12.13
N LYS A 427 -7.78 38.14 -12.45
CA LYS A 427 -7.90 39.18 -13.46
C LYS A 427 -7.52 38.69 -14.87
N THR A 428 -6.44 37.90 -14.95
CA THR A 428 -5.81 37.60 -16.26
C THR A 428 -5.86 36.11 -16.62
N GLY A 429 -6.13 35.22 -15.70
CA GLY A 429 -6.03 33.77 -15.87
C GLY A 429 -4.59 33.24 -15.90
N LYS A 430 -3.57 34.09 -15.71
CA LYS A 430 -2.17 33.66 -15.66
C LYS A 430 -1.90 32.85 -14.40
N ARG A 431 -1.15 31.72 -14.55
CA ARG A 431 -0.67 30.95 -13.41
C ARG A 431 0.45 31.71 -12.69
N LEU A 432 0.24 32.08 -11.45
CA LEU A 432 1.14 32.87 -10.61
C LEU A 432 2.03 31.99 -9.75
N PHE A 433 1.51 30.83 -9.30
CA PHE A 433 2.24 29.88 -8.47
C PHE A 433 1.79 28.47 -8.82
N SER A 434 2.68 27.49 -8.63
CA SER A 434 2.32 26.08 -8.73
C SER A 434 3.17 25.24 -7.80
N LYS A 435 2.57 24.23 -7.22
CA LYS A 435 3.25 23.21 -6.41
C LYS A 435 2.70 21.84 -6.74
N THR A 436 3.60 20.90 -6.80
CA THR A 436 3.37 19.52 -7.19
C THR A 436 3.82 18.63 -6.04
N THR A 437 3.02 17.66 -5.64
CA THR A 437 3.42 16.64 -4.66
C THR A 437 4.10 15.46 -5.35
N GLY A 438 4.68 14.56 -4.56
CA GLY A 438 5.09 13.24 -5.06
C GLY A 438 3.89 12.47 -5.63
N ILE A 439 4.16 11.46 -6.45
CA ILE A 439 3.12 10.66 -7.13
C ILE A 439 2.18 9.90 -6.16
N ASN A 440 2.59 9.76 -4.90
CA ASN A 440 1.86 9.07 -3.84
C ASN A 440 1.58 9.99 -2.63
N GLU A 441 1.56 11.31 -2.82
CA GLU A 441 1.36 12.28 -1.74
C GLU A 441 0.02 13.00 -1.92
N LEU A 442 -0.92 12.72 -1.03
CA LEU A 442 -2.19 13.46 -0.93
C LEU A 442 -1.99 14.78 -0.19
N GLY A 443 -2.54 15.84 -0.76
CA GLY A 443 -2.54 17.17 -0.17
C GLY A 443 -1.25 17.94 -0.35
N VAL A 444 -1.37 19.16 -0.87
CA VAL A 444 -0.24 20.06 -1.11
C VAL A 444 0.11 20.82 0.16
N GLU A 445 1.26 20.53 0.75
CA GLU A 445 1.79 21.28 1.89
C GLU A 445 2.60 22.50 1.39
N LEU A 446 2.27 23.68 1.90
CA LEU A 446 2.99 24.92 1.63
C LEU A 446 3.81 25.33 2.85
N ASN A 447 5.04 25.77 2.63
CA ASN A 447 5.86 26.39 3.68
C ASN A 447 5.40 27.83 3.97
N LYS A 448 5.97 28.46 5.00
CA LYS A 448 5.56 29.80 5.45
C LYS A 448 5.78 30.88 4.37
N ASP A 449 6.86 30.81 3.64
CA ASP A 449 7.22 31.80 2.62
C ASP A 449 6.30 31.68 1.39
N GLU A 450 5.99 30.44 0.99
CA GLU A 450 5.00 30.17 -0.06
C GLU A 450 3.61 30.69 0.32
N ILE A 451 3.17 30.45 1.57
CA ILE A 451 1.90 30.97 2.07
C ILE A 451 1.88 32.52 2.06
N GLN A 452 2.97 33.14 2.51
CA GLN A 452 3.07 34.59 2.54
C GLN A 452 3.06 35.19 1.12
N SER A 453 3.77 34.56 0.20
CA SER A 453 3.77 34.96 -1.24
C SER A 453 2.38 34.88 -1.84
N ILE A 454 1.65 33.79 -1.58
CA ILE A 454 0.28 33.61 -2.09
C ILE A 454 -0.67 34.66 -1.48
N LYS A 455 -0.55 34.97 -0.18
CA LYS A 455 -1.34 36.03 0.47
C LYS A 455 -1.08 37.41 -0.14
N GLN A 456 0.16 37.69 -0.53
CA GLN A 456 0.49 38.94 -1.20
C GLN A 456 -0.13 39.00 -2.60
N LEU A 457 0.00 37.93 -3.39
CA LEU A 457 -0.65 37.80 -4.70
C LEU A 457 -2.18 37.96 -4.60
N ALA A 458 -2.80 37.40 -3.57
CA ALA A 458 -4.24 37.54 -3.35
C ALA A 458 -4.67 38.99 -3.13
N LYS A 459 -3.86 39.79 -2.40
CA LYS A 459 -4.12 41.21 -2.20
C LYS A 459 -3.92 42.05 -3.47
N ASP A 460 -2.91 41.71 -4.25
CA ASP A 460 -2.51 42.54 -5.39
C ASP A 460 -3.40 42.30 -6.64
N GLU A 461 -3.73 41.05 -6.90
CA GLU A 461 -4.40 40.65 -8.14
C GLU A 461 -5.75 39.94 -7.94
N GLY A 462 -6.03 39.46 -6.75
CA GLY A 462 -7.03 38.42 -6.52
C GLY A 462 -6.56 37.07 -7.09
N VAL A 463 -6.87 35.98 -6.43
CA VAL A 463 -6.39 34.65 -6.85
C VAL A 463 -7.46 33.59 -6.77
N ILE A 464 -7.38 32.66 -7.70
CA ILE A 464 -8.17 31.44 -7.78
C ILE A 464 -7.22 30.27 -7.54
N ALA A 465 -7.54 29.39 -6.59
CA ALA A 465 -6.81 28.15 -6.41
C ALA A 465 -7.46 27.04 -7.23
N ILE A 466 -6.68 26.21 -7.89
CA ILE A 466 -7.16 24.96 -8.50
C ILE A 466 -6.25 23.81 -8.10
N HIS A 467 -6.84 22.70 -7.66
CA HIS A 467 -6.13 21.46 -7.33
C HIS A 467 -6.97 20.24 -7.70
N ASN A 468 -6.34 19.07 -7.76
CA ASN A 468 -7.04 17.82 -8.04
C ASN A 468 -7.23 17.01 -6.76
N HIS A 469 -8.34 16.26 -6.72
CA HIS A 469 -8.57 15.20 -5.74
C HIS A 469 -8.50 13.83 -6.43
N PRO A 470 -7.43 13.07 -6.26
CA PRO A 470 -7.31 11.72 -6.82
C PRO A 470 -8.33 10.74 -6.26
N THR A 471 -8.78 10.99 -5.03
CA THR A 471 -9.79 10.22 -4.31
C THR A 471 -11.23 10.52 -4.73
N ASN A 472 -11.44 11.44 -5.65
CA ASN A 472 -12.76 11.93 -6.09
C ASN A 472 -13.64 12.55 -4.98
N LEU A 473 -13.05 12.94 -3.85
CA LEU A 473 -13.76 13.60 -2.75
C LEU A 473 -14.19 15.02 -3.15
N LEU A 474 -15.31 15.46 -2.58
CA LEU A 474 -15.76 16.85 -2.68
C LEU A 474 -14.79 17.78 -1.94
N PRO A 475 -14.92 19.12 -2.07
CA PRO A 475 -14.13 20.04 -1.28
C PRO A 475 -14.19 19.73 0.22
N THR A 476 -13.04 19.66 0.86
CA THR A 476 -12.84 19.25 2.25
C THR A 476 -12.74 20.46 3.20
N GLY A 477 -12.79 20.22 4.51
CA GLY A 477 -12.59 21.26 5.49
C GLY A 477 -11.27 22.03 5.33
N SER A 478 -10.19 21.35 4.92
CA SER A 478 -8.90 21.96 4.66
C SER A 478 -8.91 22.92 3.46
N ASP A 479 -9.73 22.66 2.44
CA ASP A 479 -9.85 23.53 1.27
C ASP A 479 -10.46 24.87 1.64
N PHE A 480 -11.57 24.84 2.40
CA PHE A 480 -12.22 26.07 2.87
C PHE A 480 -11.36 26.87 3.83
N VAL A 481 -10.70 26.18 4.78
CA VAL A 481 -9.78 26.83 5.74
C VAL A 481 -8.60 27.46 5.00
N SER A 482 -8.01 26.75 4.04
CA SER A 482 -6.93 27.26 3.21
C SER A 482 -7.35 28.44 2.35
N ALA A 483 -8.54 28.39 1.75
CA ALA A 483 -9.09 29.49 0.95
C ALA A 483 -9.25 30.77 1.79
N GLY A 484 -9.84 30.65 2.99
CA GLY A 484 -10.00 31.79 3.90
C GLY A 484 -8.67 32.33 4.43
N ALA A 485 -7.78 31.44 4.89
CA ALA A 485 -6.50 31.81 5.46
C ALA A 485 -5.53 32.44 4.47
N ARG A 486 -5.63 32.09 3.18
CA ARG A 486 -4.74 32.55 2.10
C ARG A 486 -5.36 33.65 1.23
N GLY A 487 -6.67 33.92 1.42
CA GLY A 487 -7.40 35.01 0.73
C GLY A 487 -7.77 34.68 -0.71
N TYR A 488 -8.13 33.42 -1.01
CA TYR A 488 -8.62 33.05 -2.35
C TYR A 488 -9.98 33.66 -2.63
N ASP A 489 -10.18 34.20 -3.82
CA ASP A 489 -11.51 34.63 -4.26
C ASP A 489 -12.48 33.45 -4.30
N PHE A 490 -12.00 32.31 -4.77
CA PHE A 490 -12.61 30.99 -4.70
C PHE A 490 -11.60 29.90 -5.06
N GLY A 491 -11.99 28.63 -4.89
CA GLY A 491 -11.20 27.49 -5.32
C GLY A 491 -11.97 26.56 -6.24
N LEU A 492 -11.24 25.74 -6.99
CA LEU A 492 -11.74 24.64 -7.81
C LEU A 492 -11.07 23.35 -7.39
N VAL A 493 -11.86 22.28 -7.23
CA VAL A 493 -11.39 20.91 -7.11
C VAL A 493 -11.74 20.20 -8.41
N ALA A 494 -10.75 19.65 -9.10
CA ALA A 494 -10.93 18.80 -10.26
C ALA A 494 -10.70 17.35 -9.85
N THR A 495 -11.71 16.49 -9.91
CA THR A 495 -11.60 15.09 -9.52
C THR A 495 -11.23 14.21 -10.71
N HIS A 496 -10.59 13.08 -10.44
CA HIS A 496 -10.13 12.16 -11.50
C HIS A 496 -11.28 11.46 -12.24
N ASP A 497 -12.48 11.40 -11.63
CA ASP A 497 -13.72 10.97 -12.31
C ASP A 497 -14.33 12.03 -13.25
N GLY A 498 -13.69 13.21 -13.35
CA GLY A 498 -14.08 14.29 -14.27
C GLY A 498 -15.13 15.24 -13.72
N ARG A 499 -15.49 15.17 -12.43
CA ARG A 499 -16.28 16.22 -11.77
C ARG A 499 -15.40 17.44 -11.49
N VAL A 500 -16.03 18.60 -11.40
CA VAL A 500 -15.37 19.85 -11.01
C VAL A 500 -16.24 20.55 -9.98
N PHE A 501 -15.65 20.88 -8.85
CA PHE A 501 -16.35 21.57 -7.75
C PHE A 501 -15.78 22.98 -7.57
N TRP A 502 -16.66 23.95 -7.52
CA TRP A 502 -16.35 25.30 -7.12
C TRP A 502 -16.61 25.45 -5.61
N TYR A 503 -15.72 26.12 -4.90
CA TYR A 503 -15.88 26.35 -3.46
C TYR A 503 -15.33 27.71 -3.02
N LYS A 504 -15.90 28.28 -1.96
CA LYS A 504 -15.49 29.54 -1.35
C LYS A 504 -15.59 29.46 0.16
N SER A 505 -14.60 30.04 0.86
CA SER A 505 -14.63 30.16 2.31
C SER A 505 -15.78 31.07 2.77
N GLY A 506 -16.33 30.77 3.93
CA GLY A 506 -17.39 31.60 4.55
C GLY A 506 -16.84 32.75 5.34
N SER A 507 -17.77 33.56 5.89
CA SER A 507 -17.47 34.73 6.73
C SER A 507 -16.99 34.36 8.14
N LYS A 508 -17.33 33.15 8.62
CA LYS A 508 -16.95 32.67 9.95
C LYS A 508 -15.84 31.62 9.82
N PRO A 509 -14.70 31.78 10.50
CA PRO A 509 -13.64 30.80 10.48
C PRO A 509 -14.04 29.53 11.26
N PHE A 510 -13.55 28.39 10.82
CA PHE A 510 -13.64 27.13 11.53
C PHE A 510 -12.34 26.34 11.39
N ARG A 511 -12.18 25.28 12.16
CA ARG A 511 -11.05 24.35 12.06
C ARG A 511 -11.43 23.17 11.17
N SER A 512 -10.51 22.73 10.31
CA SER A 512 -10.72 21.57 9.44
C SER A 512 -11.13 20.32 10.21
N GLU A 513 -10.62 20.16 11.44
CA GLU A 513 -10.98 19.05 12.33
C GLU A 513 -12.47 19.02 12.69
N TYR A 514 -13.11 20.19 12.81
CA TYR A 514 -14.53 20.24 13.09
C TYR A 514 -15.36 19.76 11.89
N PHE A 515 -14.95 20.13 10.69
CA PHE A 515 -15.55 19.61 9.45
C PHE A 515 -15.42 18.08 9.39
N ASN A 516 -14.21 17.55 9.59
CA ASN A 516 -13.94 16.12 9.51
C ASN A 516 -14.75 15.34 10.57
N LYS A 517 -14.79 15.82 11.84
CA LYS A 517 -15.64 15.22 12.88
C LYS A 517 -17.13 15.20 12.51
N THR A 518 -17.57 16.20 11.76
CA THR A 518 -18.97 16.25 11.32
C THR A 518 -19.23 15.24 10.18
N VAL A 519 -18.27 15.05 9.27
CA VAL A 519 -18.33 13.95 8.29
C VAL A 519 -18.35 12.61 9.02
N ASP A 520 -17.43 12.37 9.97
CA ASP A 520 -17.37 11.13 10.75
C ASP A 520 -18.67 10.84 11.50
N LYS A 521 -19.31 11.87 12.07
CA LYS A 521 -20.64 11.76 12.70
C LYS A 521 -21.67 11.18 11.74
N TYR A 522 -21.66 11.59 10.48
CA TYR A 522 -22.64 11.10 9.50
C TYR A 522 -22.29 9.74 8.91
N VAL A 523 -21.04 9.39 8.88
CA VAL A 523 -20.59 8.04 8.49
C VAL A 523 -20.90 7.02 9.59
N SER A 524 -20.84 7.45 10.87
CA SER A 524 -21.06 6.58 12.04
C SER A 524 -22.56 6.40 12.36
N GLU A 525 -22.87 5.40 13.22
CA GLU A 525 -24.21 5.24 13.77
C GLU A 525 -24.69 6.51 14.50
N PRO A 526 -25.97 6.85 14.45
CA PRO A 526 -27.08 6.10 13.81
C PRO A 526 -27.31 6.43 12.32
N TYR A 527 -26.48 7.28 11.71
CA TYR A 527 -26.73 7.80 10.36
C TYR A 527 -26.27 6.82 9.27
N ASN A 528 -25.09 6.21 9.43
CA ASN A 528 -24.50 5.24 8.49
C ASN A 528 -24.53 5.69 7.01
N TYR A 529 -24.21 6.97 6.74
CA TYR A 529 -24.15 7.49 5.39
C TYR A 529 -22.83 7.05 4.72
N ASP A 530 -22.88 6.82 3.40
CA ASP A 530 -21.65 6.76 2.62
C ASP A 530 -20.88 8.09 2.69
N ILE A 531 -19.60 8.05 2.38
CA ILE A 531 -18.71 9.21 2.56
C ILE A 531 -19.15 10.43 1.76
N GLU A 532 -19.65 10.26 0.53
CA GLU A 532 -20.10 11.37 -0.31
C GLU A 532 -21.36 12.01 0.27
N LYS A 533 -22.32 11.21 0.68
CA LYS A 533 -23.56 11.68 1.32
C LYS A 533 -23.25 12.37 2.67
N ALA A 534 -22.31 11.81 3.45
CA ALA A 534 -21.85 12.41 4.68
C ALA A 534 -21.16 13.78 4.43
N GLN A 535 -20.32 13.86 3.40
CA GLN A 535 -19.71 15.13 2.98
C GLN A 535 -20.75 16.15 2.51
N ILE A 536 -21.71 15.76 1.67
CA ILE A 536 -22.79 16.63 1.20
C ILE A 536 -23.60 17.17 2.39
N LYS A 537 -23.90 16.31 3.36
CA LYS A 537 -24.63 16.70 4.55
C LYS A 537 -23.82 17.68 5.41
N THR A 538 -22.56 17.40 5.62
CA THR A 538 -21.62 18.28 6.34
C THR A 538 -21.47 19.63 5.64
N LEU A 539 -21.25 19.63 4.32
CA LEU A 539 -21.19 20.84 3.51
C LEU A 539 -22.46 21.69 3.62
N SER A 540 -23.62 21.03 3.69
CA SER A 540 -24.91 21.71 3.87
C SER A 540 -25.08 22.36 5.25
N GLU A 541 -24.57 21.73 6.31
CA GLU A 541 -24.53 22.29 7.67
C GLU A 541 -23.55 23.44 7.75
N PHE A 542 -22.34 23.27 7.23
CA PHE A 542 -21.28 24.28 7.25
C PHE A 542 -21.66 25.51 6.40
N LYS A 543 -22.42 25.33 5.32
CA LYS A 543 -23.02 26.46 4.58
C LYS A 543 -23.93 27.31 5.48
N LYS A 544 -24.75 26.67 6.31
CA LYS A 544 -25.66 27.37 7.24
C LYS A 544 -24.93 28.02 8.42
N GLU A 545 -23.96 27.31 8.97
CA GLU A 545 -23.29 27.74 10.23
C GLU A 545 -22.13 28.71 9.98
N PHE A 546 -21.31 28.44 8.97
CA PHE A 546 -20.08 29.19 8.66
C PHE A 546 -20.16 30.02 7.39
N GLY A 547 -21.22 29.87 6.59
CA GLY A 547 -21.43 30.64 5.38
C GLY A 547 -20.51 30.18 4.21
N ILE A 548 -19.99 28.97 4.24
CA ILE A 548 -19.24 28.44 3.08
C ILE A 548 -20.16 28.29 1.88
N GLU A 549 -19.58 28.39 0.70
CA GLU A 549 -20.30 28.15 -0.55
C GLU A 549 -19.61 27.06 -1.36
N TRP A 550 -20.40 26.21 -1.97
CA TRP A 550 -19.91 25.18 -2.88
C TRP A 550 -20.96 24.76 -3.90
N LYS A 551 -20.53 24.29 -5.04
CA LYS A 551 -21.37 23.70 -6.08
C LYS A 551 -20.56 22.81 -7.00
N GLU A 552 -21.20 21.77 -7.54
CA GLU A 552 -20.67 21.02 -8.67
C GLU A 552 -20.95 21.82 -9.96
N LEU A 553 -19.93 21.94 -10.81
CA LEU A 553 -20.05 22.57 -12.14
C LEU A 553 -20.56 21.51 -13.15
N LYS A 554 -21.66 21.81 -13.84
CA LYS A 554 -22.32 20.91 -14.78
C LYS A 554 -22.02 21.26 -16.22
#